data_2995bb1c997bc95ed7072cd1a0508e4b
#
_entry.id   2995bb1c997bc95ed7072cd1a0508e4b
#
_cell.length_a   1.000
_cell.length_b   1.000
_cell.length_c   1.000
_cell.angle_alpha   90.00
_cell.angle_beta   90.00
_cell.angle_gamma   90.00
#
_symmetry.space_group_name_H-M   'P 1'
#
loop_
_entity.id
_entity.type
_entity.pdbx_description
1 polymer ?
#
loop_
_entity_poly.entity_id
_entity_poly.type
_entity_poly.pdbx_seq_one_letter_code
_entity_poly.pdbx_strand_id
1 'polypeptide(L)'
;FTNSLLVGTSSTGTLSSADGNTGVGTGVFGALTTGDNNVAVGLNALDVNTTGSDNTALGCGALLANTTGSCSVAIGVCALKTATTTGANTAVGHHASRDNTTGYFNVAVGKDAMLENTEGRCNTAVGSCAMQSNTTGNFNTAVGHDALKENTTASNNDAFGNHALAANTTGSENVAIGRASLDANTTGDDNTALGYVALSANTTAHDNTAIGSCALLANTTGDCNTAVGKSALQTTTTGTRNVAVGGDSLKANTTASFNNALGYKALCSNTTGASNVSIGTCSMRINTT
;
A
#
# COMPACT_ATOMS: atom_id res chain seq x y z
N PHE A 1 -12.85 -25.47 -31.97
CA PHE A 1 -12.81 -25.66 -30.51
C PHE A 1 -12.07 -26.97 -30.22
N THR A 2 -10.78 -26.92 -30.27
CA THR A 2 -9.93 -28.08 -30.02
C THR A 2 -9.38 -27.98 -28.59
N ASN A 3 -9.28 -29.12 -27.89
CA ASN A 3 -8.65 -29.23 -26.56
C ASN A 3 -9.31 -28.36 -25.44
N SER A 4 -10.58 -28.01 -25.53
CA SER A 4 -11.28 -27.21 -24.50
C SER A 4 -12.37 -28.00 -23.79
N LEU A 5 -12.59 -27.71 -22.48
CA LEU A 5 -13.63 -28.32 -21.67
C LEU A 5 -14.62 -27.25 -21.18
N LEU A 6 -15.89 -27.36 -21.53
CA LEU A 6 -16.97 -26.49 -21.04
C LEU A 6 -18.06 -27.32 -20.37
N VAL A 7 -18.46 -26.92 -19.15
CA VAL A 7 -19.52 -27.58 -18.38
C VAL A 7 -20.49 -26.54 -17.85
N GLY A 8 -21.79 -26.69 -18.19
CA GLY A 8 -22.85 -25.82 -17.65
C GLY A 8 -23.02 -24.46 -18.35
N THR A 9 -22.36 -24.24 -19.50
CA THR A 9 -22.55 -23.01 -20.30
C THR A 9 -23.82 -23.11 -21.15
N SER A 10 -24.66 -22.04 -21.19
CA SER A 10 -25.86 -21.97 -22.00
C SER A 10 -25.59 -21.42 -23.41
N SER A 11 -24.53 -20.67 -23.59
CA SER A 11 -24.05 -20.16 -24.89
C SER A 11 -22.55 -19.81 -24.79
N THR A 12 -21.85 -19.93 -25.88
CA THR A 12 -20.48 -19.41 -26.07
C THR A 12 -20.53 -18.39 -27.19
N GLY A 13 -19.59 -17.47 -27.27
CA GLY A 13 -19.43 -16.60 -28.44
C GLY A 13 -19.22 -17.39 -29.73
N THR A 14 -19.13 -16.71 -30.87
CA THR A 14 -18.82 -17.36 -32.16
C THR A 14 -17.34 -17.81 -32.12
N LEU A 15 -17.13 -19.04 -31.68
CA LEU A 15 -15.79 -19.63 -31.53
C LEU A 15 -15.17 -19.80 -32.91
N SER A 16 -14.20 -18.98 -33.26
CA SER A 16 -13.48 -19.05 -34.54
C SER A 16 -12.21 -19.88 -34.48
N SER A 17 -11.42 -19.73 -33.40
CA SER A 17 -10.16 -20.47 -33.21
C SER A 17 -9.73 -20.63 -31.75
N ALA A 18 -10.60 -20.35 -30.78
CA ALA A 18 -10.27 -20.49 -29.35
C ALA A 18 -9.89 -21.92 -28.96
N ASP A 19 -8.74 -22.11 -28.32
CA ASP A 19 -8.18 -23.40 -27.96
C ASP A 19 -7.71 -23.45 -26.49
N GLY A 20 -7.61 -24.63 -25.91
CA GLY A 20 -7.06 -24.84 -24.56
C GLY A 20 -7.89 -24.25 -23.40
N ASN A 21 -9.15 -23.86 -23.62
CA ASN A 21 -9.95 -23.20 -22.59
C ASN A 21 -10.68 -24.20 -21.68
N THR A 22 -10.74 -23.91 -20.37
CA THR A 22 -11.50 -24.69 -19.40
C THR A 22 -12.54 -23.82 -18.73
N GLY A 23 -13.85 -24.14 -18.88
CA GLY A 23 -14.95 -23.38 -18.33
C GLY A 23 -15.94 -24.24 -17.55
N VAL A 24 -16.31 -23.83 -16.33
CA VAL A 24 -17.34 -24.49 -15.52
C VAL A 24 -18.26 -23.46 -14.90
N GLY A 25 -19.53 -23.44 -15.32
CA GLY A 25 -20.55 -22.54 -14.76
C GLY A 25 -21.40 -21.87 -15.83
N THR A 26 -22.51 -21.24 -15.39
CA THR A 26 -23.40 -20.49 -16.27
C THR A 26 -22.76 -19.15 -16.66
N GLY A 27 -22.86 -18.75 -17.94
CA GLY A 27 -22.34 -17.49 -18.47
C GLY A 27 -20.81 -17.45 -18.58
N VAL A 28 -20.12 -18.58 -18.40
CA VAL A 28 -18.67 -18.66 -18.64
C VAL A 28 -18.40 -18.55 -20.14
N PHE A 29 -17.46 -17.67 -20.53
CA PHE A 29 -17.05 -17.48 -21.93
C PHE A 29 -18.19 -17.12 -22.89
N GLY A 30 -19.20 -16.35 -22.41
CA GLY A 30 -20.38 -15.99 -23.22
C GLY A 30 -20.08 -15.27 -24.53
N ALA A 31 -18.94 -14.55 -24.61
CA ALA A 31 -18.51 -13.79 -25.79
C ALA A 31 -17.19 -14.29 -26.42
N LEU A 32 -16.62 -15.41 -25.98
CA LEU A 32 -15.29 -15.88 -26.43
C LEU A 32 -15.25 -16.11 -27.95
N THR A 33 -14.22 -15.60 -28.62
CA THR A 33 -13.97 -15.78 -30.07
C THR A 33 -12.66 -16.46 -30.38
N THR A 34 -11.52 -15.90 -29.99
CA THR A 34 -10.17 -16.38 -30.32
C THR A 34 -9.22 -16.44 -29.11
N GLY A 35 -9.70 -16.11 -27.90
CA GLY A 35 -8.86 -16.17 -26.70
C GLY A 35 -8.52 -17.63 -26.32
N ASP A 36 -7.24 -17.90 -26.04
CA ASP A 36 -6.71 -19.25 -25.76
C ASP A 36 -6.31 -19.42 -24.29
N ASN A 37 -6.22 -20.69 -23.84
CA ASN A 37 -5.64 -21.09 -22.57
C ASN A 37 -6.28 -20.42 -21.33
N ASN A 38 -7.55 -20.06 -21.38
CA ASN A 38 -8.21 -19.46 -20.23
C ASN A 38 -8.86 -20.53 -19.33
N VAL A 39 -8.80 -20.31 -18.03
CA VAL A 39 -9.52 -21.10 -17.03
C VAL A 39 -10.59 -20.21 -16.38
N ALA A 40 -11.86 -20.59 -16.46
CA ALA A 40 -12.99 -19.84 -15.88
C ALA A 40 -13.93 -20.78 -15.11
N VAL A 41 -14.08 -20.57 -13.81
CA VAL A 41 -14.97 -21.36 -12.95
C VAL A 41 -15.84 -20.45 -12.10
N GLY A 42 -17.17 -20.52 -12.28
CA GLY A 42 -18.12 -19.72 -11.52
C GLY A 42 -19.16 -19.03 -12.41
N LEU A 43 -20.21 -18.49 -11.81
CA LEU A 43 -21.23 -17.73 -12.53
C LEU A 43 -20.60 -16.50 -13.19
N ASN A 44 -20.73 -16.36 -14.52
CA ASN A 44 -20.24 -15.22 -15.32
C ASN A 44 -18.72 -14.96 -15.18
N ALA A 45 -17.91 -15.96 -14.88
CA ALA A 45 -16.46 -15.81 -14.94
C ALA A 45 -16.00 -15.66 -16.39
N LEU A 46 -15.21 -14.61 -16.72
CA LEU A 46 -14.76 -14.27 -18.08
C LEU A 46 -15.90 -14.23 -19.12
N ASP A 47 -17.10 -13.77 -18.72
CA ASP A 47 -18.32 -13.80 -19.56
C ASP A 47 -18.14 -13.05 -20.88
N VAL A 48 -17.60 -11.83 -20.87
CA VAL A 48 -17.45 -11.00 -22.07
C VAL A 48 -16.06 -11.07 -22.71
N ASN A 49 -15.21 -12.01 -22.29
CA ASN A 49 -13.89 -12.18 -22.90
C ASN A 49 -14.01 -12.56 -24.37
N THR A 50 -13.34 -11.81 -25.25
CA THR A 50 -13.35 -12.09 -26.70
C THR A 50 -12.03 -12.68 -27.17
N THR A 51 -10.92 -11.99 -26.98
CA THR A 51 -9.60 -12.36 -27.50
C THR A 51 -8.52 -12.48 -26.41
N GLY A 52 -8.85 -12.15 -25.14
CA GLY A 52 -7.90 -12.28 -24.03
C GLY A 52 -7.51 -13.73 -23.79
N SER A 53 -6.21 -13.98 -23.61
CA SER A 53 -5.62 -15.30 -23.43
C SER A 53 -4.88 -15.45 -22.10
N ASP A 54 -4.64 -16.69 -21.68
CA ASP A 54 -3.82 -17.00 -20.48
C ASP A 54 -4.40 -16.43 -19.17
N ASN A 55 -5.71 -16.26 -19.07
CA ASN A 55 -6.37 -15.76 -17.86
C ASN A 55 -6.89 -16.90 -16.99
N THR A 56 -6.79 -16.74 -15.67
CA THR A 56 -7.42 -17.63 -14.68
C THR A 56 -8.47 -16.85 -13.88
N ALA A 57 -9.74 -17.24 -13.99
CA ALA A 57 -10.86 -16.64 -13.28
C ALA A 57 -11.59 -17.71 -12.46
N LEU A 58 -11.55 -17.62 -11.14
CA LEU A 58 -12.22 -18.54 -10.21
C LEU A 58 -13.11 -17.74 -9.24
N GLY A 59 -14.39 -17.76 -9.42
CA GLY A 59 -15.38 -17.07 -8.59
C GLY A 59 -16.50 -16.44 -9.41
N CYS A 60 -17.63 -16.16 -8.78
CA CYS A 60 -18.74 -15.45 -9.41
C CYS A 60 -18.27 -14.05 -9.85
N GLY A 61 -18.41 -13.74 -11.12
CA GLY A 61 -18.05 -12.44 -11.71
C GLY A 61 -16.53 -12.14 -11.70
N ALA A 62 -15.67 -13.11 -11.53
CA ALA A 62 -14.24 -12.92 -11.69
C ALA A 62 -13.89 -12.57 -13.15
N LEU A 63 -13.15 -11.47 -13.38
CA LEU A 63 -12.83 -10.94 -14.72
C LEU A 63 -14.08 -10.77 -15.61
N LEU A 64 -15.24 -10.41 -15.02
CA LEU A 64 -16.51 -10.33 -15.73
C LEU A 64 -16.45 -9.45 -16.98
N ALA A 65 -15.86 -8.25 -16.86
CA ALA A 65 -15.82 -7.25 -17.93
C ALA A 65 -14.61 -7.37 -18.86
N ASN A 66 -13.74 -8.39 -18.66
CA ASN A 66 -12.55 -8.54 -19.49
C ASN A 66 -12.93 -8.85 -20.95
N THR A 67 -12.37 -8.09 -21.89
CA THR A 67 -12.59 -8.31 -23.33
C THR A 67 -11.34 -8.84 -24.02
N THR A 68 -10.20 -8.14 -23.85
CA THR A 68 -8.94 -8.43 -24.55
C THR A 68 -7.74 -8.56 -23.63
N GLY A 69 -7.89 -8.30 -22.33
CA GLY A 69 -6.81 -8.41 -21.33
C GLY A 69 -6.32 -9.85 -21.20
N SER A 70 -5.00 -10.04 -21.03
CA SER A 70 -4.34 -11.35 -20.97
C SER A 70 -3.46 -11.51 -19.73
N CYS A 71 -3.08 -12.74 -19.41
CA CYS A 71 -2.13 -13.06 -18.33
C CYS A 71 -2.57 -12.61 -16.93
N SER A 72 -3.86 -12.55 -16.66
CA SER A 72 -4.39 -12.15 -15.35
C SER A 72 -4.89 -13.34 -14.52
N VAL A 73 -4.73 -13.26 -13.21
CA VAL A 73 -5.24 -14.21 -12.23
C VAL A 73 -6.27 -13.52 -11.34
N ALA A 74 -7.52 -13.96 -11.35
CA ALA A 74 -8.61 -13.45 -10.52
C ALA A 74 -9.28 -14.61 -9.76
N ILE A 75 -9.03 -14.69 -8.46
CA ILE A 75 -9.57 -15.75 -7.59
C ILE A 75 -10.40 -15.09 -6.47
N GLY A 76 -11.70 -15.23 -6.53
CA GLY A 76 -12.64 -14.64 -5.56
C GLY A 76 -13.87 -14.05 -6.24
N VAL A 77 -14.94 -13.86 -5.46
CA VAL A 77 -16.15 -13.20 -5.96
C VAL A 77 -15.81 -11.77 -6.38
N CYS A 78 -16.11 -11.42 -7.62
CA CYS A 78 -15.87 -10.10 -8.22
C CYS A 78 -14.38 -9.64 -8.18
N ALA A 79 -13.41 -10.55 -8.12
CA ALA A 79 -12.01 -10.19 -8.31
C ALA A 79 -11.77 -9.68 -9.76
N LEU A 80 -11.10 -8.52 -9.92
CA LEU A 80 -10.87 -7.86 -11.22
C LEU A 80 -12.15 -7.68 -12.07
N LYS A 81 -13.28 -7.44 -11.43
CA LYS A 81 -14.59 -7.47 -12.09
C LYS A 81 -14.71 -6.49 -13.27
N THR A 82 -14.15 -5.28 -13.16
CA THR A 82 -14.28 -4.21 -14.15
C THR A 82 -13.10 -4.10 -15.11
N ALA A 83 -12.07 -4.93 -14.95
CA ALA A 83 -10.91 -4.95 -15.86
C ALA A 83 -11.36 -5.30 -17.28
N THR A 84 -11.06 -4.45 -18.26
CA THR A 84 -11.55 -4.60 -19.64
C THR A 84 -10.45 -5.07 -20.60
N THR A 85 -9.37 -4.32 -20.71
CA THR A 85 -8.29 -4.53 -21.69
C THR A 85 -6.93 -4.74 -21.03
N THR A 86 -6.87 -4.69 -19.71
CA THR A 86 -5.60 -4.76 -18.95
C THR A 86 -5.17 -6.20 -18.72
N GLY A 87 -3.87 -6.41 -18.65
CA GLY A 87 -3.31 -7.72 -18.37
C GLY A 87 -2.28 -7.74 -17.25
N ALA A 88 -1.80 -8.95 -16.94
CA ALA A 88 -0.76 -9.22 -15.96
C ALA A 88 -1.08 -8.69 -14.54
N ASN A 89 -2.35 -8.75 -14.13
CA ASN A 89 -2.76 -8.48 -12.76
C ASN A 89 -3.02 -9.78 -12.00
N THR A 90 -2.68 -9.81 -10.72
CA THR A 90 -3.01 -10.89 -9.79
C THR A 90 -3.95 -10.39 -8.71
N ALA A 91 -5.17 -10.89 -8.65
CA ALA A 91 -6.16 -10.54 -7.63
C ALA A 91 -6.70 -11.80 -6.95
N VAL A 92 -6.44 -11.96 -5.66
CA VAL A 92 -6.88 -13.11 -4.86
C VAL A 92 -7.62 -12.63 -3.62
N GLY A 93 -8.91 -12.83 -3.58
CA GLY A 93 -9.79 -12.40 -2.48
C GLY A 93 -11.14 -11.87 -2.99
N HIS A 94 -12.12 -11.82 -2.09
CA HIS A 94 -13.41 -11.18 -2.34
C HIS A 94 -13.19 -9.70 -2.67
N HIS A 95 -13.65 -9.25 -3.85
CA HIS A 95 -13.48 -7.89 -4.37
C HIS A 95 -12.01 -7.42 -4.53
N ALA A 96 -11.04 -8.31 -4.53
CA ALA A 96 -9.64 -7.90 -4.79
C ALA A 96 -9.55 -7.20 -6.15
N SER A 97 -9.05 -5.95 -6.15
CA SER A 97 -8.91 -5.08 -7.33
C SER A 97 -10.18 -4.97 -8.19
N ARG A 98 -11.36 -4.95 -7.52
CA ARG A 98 -12.68 -5.02 -8.19
C ARG A 98 -12.86 -3.95 -9.25
N ASP A 99 -12.52 -2.69 -8.95
CA ASP A 99 -12.82 -1.53 -9.80
C ASP A 99 -11.65 -1.16 -10.76
N ASN A 100 -10.64 -2.04 -10.87
CA ASN A 100 -9.54 -1.83 -11.80
C ASN A 100 -10.04 -1.79 -13.24
N THR A 101 -9.82 -0.67 -13.93
CA THR A 101 -10.24 -0.50 -15.31
C THR A 101 -9.09 -0.65 -16.30
N THR A 102 -8.02 0.12 -16.12
CA THR A 102 -6.86 0.15 -17.01
C THR A 102 -5.50 -0.07 -16.30
N GLY A 103 -5.49 -0.25 -14.97
CA GLY A 103 -4.29 -0.56 -14.20
C GLY A 103 -3.70 -1.94 -14.53
N TYR A 104 -2.39 -2.07 -14.60
CA TYR A 104 -1.68 -3.30 -14.97
C TYR A 104 -0.48 -3.59 -14.05
N PHE A 105 0.02 -4.83 -14.06
CA PHE A 105 1.11 -5.29 -13.19
C PHE A 105 0.84 -5.10 -11.69
N ASN A 106 -0.42 -5.21 -11.27
CA ASN A 106 -0.79 -5.10 -9.88
C ASN A 106 -0.94 -6.48 -9.23
N VAL A 107 -0.57 -6.56 -7.95
CA VAL A 107 -0.80 -7.72 -7.09
C VAL A 107 -1.72 -7.30 -5.94
N ALA A 108 -2.92 -7.86 -5.87
CA ALA A 108 -3.91 -7.61 -4.82
C ALA A 108 -4.30 -8.94 -4.15
N VAL A 109 -3.87 -9.17 -2.92
CA VAL A 109 -4.16 -10.40 -2.17
C VAL A 109 -4.82 -10.06 -0.83
N GLY A 110 -6.08 -10.38 -0.70
CA GLY A 110 -6.90 -10.09 0.48
C GLY A 110 -8.29 -9.60 0.12
N LYS A 111 -9.21 -9.68 1.10
CA LYS A 111 -10.54 -9.10 0.93
C LYS A 111 -10.42 -7.58 0.76
N ASP A 112 -11.06 -7.02 -0.27
CA ASP A 112 -11.07 -5.60 -0.60
C ASP A 112 -9.66 -4.98 -0.78
N ALA A 113 -8.62 -5.78 -1.03
CA ALA A 113 -7.29 -5.27 -1.38
C ALA A 113 -7.36 -4.54 -2.73
N MET A 114 -6.88 -3.29 -2.80
CA MET A 114 -6.93 -2.42 -3.98
C MET A 114 -8.33 -2.29 -4.60
N LEU A 115 -9.37 -2.28 -3.76
CA LEU A 115 -10.77 -2.32 -4.20
C LEU A 115 -11.09 -1.26 -5.26
N GLU A 116 -10.71 -0.01 -5.03
CA GLU A 116 -11.06 1.18 -5.83
C GLU A 116 -9.97 1.55 -6.86
N ASN A 117 -8.94 0.71 -7.05
CA ASN A 117 -7.93 0.99 -8.07
C ASN A 117 -8.56 1.07 -9.46
N THR A 118 -8.34 2.18 -10.16
CA THR A 118 -8.85 2.35 -11.53
C THR A 118 -7.74 2.28 -12.57
N GLU A 119 -6.72 3.09 -12.44
CA GLU A 119 -5.61 3.24 -13.41
C GLU A 119 -4.23 2.95 -12.81
N GLY A 120 -4.13 2.85 -11.46
CA GLY A 120 -2.87 2.59 -10.77
C GLY A 120 -2.18 1.31 -11.24
N ARG A 121 -0.84 1.36 -11.38
CA ARG A 121 -0.03 0.27 -11.93
C ARG A 121 1.18 -0.06 -11.07
N CYS A 122 1.71 -1.28 -11.24
CA CYS A 122 2.90 -1.73 -10.53
C CYS A 122 2.77 -1.63 -9.00
N ASN A 123 1.57 -1.85 -8.47
CA ASN A 123 1.33 -1.82 -7.03
C ASN A 123 1.25 -3.24 -6.46
N THR A 124 1.69 -3.41 -5.23
CA THR A 124 1.56 -4.66 -4.46
C THR A 124 0.77 -4.41 -3.18
N ALA A 125 -0.41 -5.01 -3.05
CA ALA A 125 -1.27 -4.93 -1.88
C ALA A 125 -1.55 -6.33 -1.33
N VAL A 126 -1.05 -6.64 -0.15
CA VAL A 126 -1.24 -7.94 0.52
C VAL A 126 -1.80 -7.73 1.92
N GLY A 127 -3.06 -8.05 2.12
CA GLY A 127 -3.80 -7.85 3.37
C GLY A 127 -5.24 -7.40 3.11
N SER A 128 -6.14 -7.64 4.07
CA SER A 128 -7.49 -7.10 3.96
C SER A 128 -7.46 -5.58 3.95
N CYS A 129 -8.16 -4.95 3.01
CA CYS A 129 -8.22 -3.51 2.80
C CYS A 129 -6.85 -2.82 2.58
N ALA A 130 -5.79 -3.55 2.24
CA ALA A 130 -4.51 -2.94 1.84
C ALA A 130 -4.72 -2.13 0.56
N MET A 131 -4.32 -0.85 0.56
CA MET A 131 -4.50 0.11 -0.55
C MET A 131 -5.94 0.19 -1.07
N GLN A 132 -6.93 0.07 -0.19
CA GLN A 132 -8.34 -0.03 -0.58
C GLN A 132 -8.79 1.10 -1.50
N SER A 133 -8.43 2.34 -1.18
CA SER A 133 -8.89 3.56 -1.85
C SER A 133 -7.95 4.07 -2.96
N ASN A 134 -6.91 3.30 -3.31
CA ASN A 134 -6.01 3.71 -4.39
C ASN A 134 -6.77 3.83 -5.71
N THR A 135 -6.62 4.96 -6.39
CA THR A 135 -7.25 5.17 -7.72
C THR A 135 -6.22 5.19 -8.83
N THR A 136 -5.24 6.08 -8.77
CA THR A 136 -4.22 6.28 -9.81
C THR A 136 -2.78 6.18 -9.33
N GLY A 137 -2.55 6.01 -8.01
CA GLY A 137 -1.22 5.87 -7.43
C GLY A 137 -0.46 4.67 -7.97
N ASN A 138 0.85 4.82 -8.20
CA ASN A 138 1.70 3.83 -8.83
C ASN A 138 2.90 3.45 -7.96
N PHE A 139 3.47 2.27 -8.19
CA PHE A 139 4.71 1.83 -7.54
C PHE A 139 4.63 1.83 -6.01
N ASN A 140 3.46 1.51 -5.44
CA ASN A 140 3.29 1.40 -4.00
C ASN A 140 3.34 -0.06 -3.55
N THR A 141 3.93 -0.31 -2.37
CA THR A 141 3.89 -1.61 -1.70
C THR A 141 3.16 -1.49 -0.36
N ALA A 142 2.10 -2.24 -0.18
CA ALA A 142 1.31 -2.29 1.05
C ALA A 142 1.14 -3.73 1.54
N VAL A 143 1.75 -4.08 2.66
CA VAL A 143 1.66 -5.43 3.24
C VAL A 143 1.17 -5.33 4.70
N GLY A 144 -0.06 -5.74 4.94
CA GLY A 144 -0.72 -5.69 6.25
C GLY A 144 -2.18 -5.29 6.12
N HIS A 145 -2.97 -5.59 7.15
CA HIS A 145 -4.36 -5.11 7.26
C HIS A 145 -4.38 -3.58 7.32
N ASP A 146 -5.18 -2.94 6.47
CA ASP A 146 -5.29 -1.48 6.34
C ASP A 146 -3.95 -0.74 6.05
N ALA A 147 -2.92 -1.42 5.55
CA ALA A 147 -1.70 -0.75 5.10
C ALA A 147 -2.02 0.12 3.87
N LEU A 148 -1.59 1.39 3.88
CA LEU A 148 -1.84 2.39 2.83
C LEU A 148 -3.31 2.51 2.42
N LYS A 149 -4.24 2.31 3.35
CA LYS A 149 -5.66 2.12 3.05
C LYS A 149 -6.28 3.28 2.29
N GLU A 150 -6.07 4.52 2.75
CA GLU A 150 -6.69 5.73 2.19
C GLU A 150 -5.86 6.37 1.05
N ASN A 151 -4.81 5.70 0.57
CA ASN A 151 -4.02 6.20 -0.55
C ASN A 151 -4.90 6.40 -1.78
N THR A 152 -4.86 7.58 -2.39
CA THR A 152 -5.65 7.86 -3.59
C THR A 152 -4.80 7.97 -4.84
N THR A 153 -3.88 8.92 -4.86
CA THR A 153 -3.06 9.25 -6.03
C THR A 153 -1.56 9.18 -5.78
N ALA A 154 -1.15 9.01 -4.52
CA ALA A 154 0.25 8.99 -4.12
C ALA A 154 1.00 7.78 -4.68
N SER A 155 2.29 7.96 -4.94
CA SER A 155 3.16 6.95 -5.56
C SER A 155 4.45 6.75 -4.76
N ASN A 156 5.13 5.64 -5.02
CA ASN A 156 6.42 5.30 -4.42
C ASN A 156 6.39 5.18 -2.88
N ASN A 157 5.31 4.68 -2.31
CA ASN A 157 5.22 4.44 -0.87
C ASN A 157 5.39 2.96 -0.54
N ASP A 158 6.16 2.66 0.49
CA ASP A 158 6.35 1.31 1.03
C ASP A 158 5.80 1.22 2.46
N ALA A 159 4.73 0.45 2.66
CA ALA A 159 4.03 0.26 3.92
C ALA A 159 3.99 -1.22 4.34
N PHE A 160 4.69 -1.58 5.41
CA PHE A 160 4.74 -2.93 5.96
C PHE A 160 4.28 -2.95 7.42
N GLY A 161 3.10 -3.45 7.67
CA GLY A 161 2.52 -3.56 9.01
C GLY A 161 1.03 -3.22 9.05
N ASN A 162 0.34 -3.71 10.09
CA ASN A 162 -1.06 -3.34 10.35
C ASN A 162 -1.15 -1.82 10.56
N HIS A 163 -2.00 -1.13 9.80
CA HIS A 163 -2.18 0.32 9.77
C HIS A 163 -0.89 1.13 9.45
N ALA A 164 0.11 0.57 8.81
CA ALA A 164 1.24 1.36 8.33
C ALA A 164 0.76 2.32 7.23
N LEU A 165 1.04 3.63 7.39
CA LEU A 165 0.67 4.70 6.44
C LEU A 165 -0.84 4.72 6.10
N ALA A 166 -1.70 4.36 7.07
CA ALA A 166 -3.10 4.08 6.78
C ALA A 166 -3.91 5.28 6.28
N ALA A 167 -3.66 6.49 6.81
CA ALA A 167 -4.39 7.70 6.44
C ALA A 167 -3.77 8.49 5.26
N ASN A 168 -2.70 7.98 4.65
CA ASN A 168 -2.03 8.69 3.55
C ASN A 168 -2.97 8.85 2.36
N THR A 169 -3.06 10.06 1.82
CA THR A 169 -3.89 10.35 0.64
C THR A 169 -3.05 10.70 -0.57
N THR A 170 -2.17 11.68 -0.45
CA THR A 170 -1.34 12.20 -1.55
C THR A 170 0.15 12.26 -1.25
N GLY A 171 0.59 11.97 -0.02
CA GLY A 171 2.01 11.94 0.35
C GLY A 171 2.75 10.81 -0.37
N SER A 172 3.87 11.12 -1.02
CA SER A 172 4.65 10.20 -1.83
C SER A 172 6.04 9.93 -1.22
N GLU A 173 6.71 8.88 -1.69
CA GLU A 173 8.09 8.56 -1.33
C GLU A 173 8.30 8.28 0.17
N ASN A 174 7.27 7.76 0.84
CA ASN A 174 7.34 7.41 2.26
C ASN A 174 7.64 5.93 2.47
N VAL A 175 8.43 5.62 3.49
CA VAL A 175 8.69 4.26 3.97
C VAL A 175 8.16 4.11 5.39
N ALA A 176 7.20 3.21 5.60
CA ALA A 176 6.57 2.94 6.89
C ALA A 176 6.63 1.44 7.21
N ILE A 177 7.50 1.04 8.15
CA ILE A 177 7.68 -0.36 8.54
C ILE A 177 7.41 -0.52 10.04
N GLY A 178 6.36 -1.23 10.37
CA GLY A 178 5.89 -1.45 11.73
C GLY A 178 4.42 -1.15 11.92
N ARG A 179 3.81 -1.72 12.96
CA ARG A 179 2.41 -1.44 13.26
C ARG A 179 2.20 0.05 13.54
N ALA A 180 1.24 0.67 12.84
CA ALA A 180 0.88 2.08 12.96
C ALA A 180 2.10 3.03 12.83
N SER A 181 3.10 2.69 12.00
CA SER A 181 4.14 3.63 11.59
C SER A 181 3.55 4.61 10.56
N LEU A 182 3.79 5.90 10.72
CA LEU A 182 3.26 6.98 9.86
C LEU A 182 1.72 6.91 9.65
N ASP A 183 0.95 6.35 10.57
CA ASP A 183 -0.45 6.04 10.34
C ASP A 183 -1.37 7.24 10.14
N ALA A 184 -1.04 8.41 10.71
CA ALA A 184 -1.80 9.66 10.53
C ALA A 184 -1.31 10.54 9.36
N ASN A 185 -0.26 10.16 8.64
CA ASN A 185 0.25 10.96 7.51
C ASN A 185 -0.82 11.11 6.44
N THR A 186 -1.02 12.34 5.96
CA THR A 186 -1.98 12.62 4.88
C THR A 186 -1.31 13.09 3.61
N THR A 187 -0.40 14.05 3.70
CA THR A 187 0.24 14.70 2.56
C THR A 187 1.76 14.85 2.71
N GLY A 188 2.37 14.41 3.84
CA GLY A 188 3.82 14.48 4.02
C GLY A 188 4.55 13.52 3.09
N ASP A 189 5.65 13.98 2.48
CA ASP A 189 6.50 13.24 1.56
C ASP A 189 7.85 12.89 2.19
N ASP A 190 8.60 11.96 1.59
CA ASP A 190 10.02 11.69 1.92
C ASP A 190 10.27 11.30 3.40
N ASN A 191 9.29 10.69 4.07
CA ASN A 191 9.46 10.26 5.45
C ASN A 191 9.85 8.79 5.53
N THR A 192 10.79 8.47 6.41
CA THR A 192 11.17 7.09 6.76
C THR A 192 10.81 6.78 8.20
N ALA A 193 9.87 5.87 8.44
CA ALA A 193 9.45 5.42 9.76
C ALA A 193 9.62 3.91 9.92
N LEU A 194 10.52 3.48 10.79
CA LEU A 194 10.78 2.07 11.08
C LEU A 194 10.64 1.80 12.58
N GLY A 195 9.57 1.14 12.96
CA GLY A 195 9.29 0.77 14.34
C GLY A 195 7.81 0.88 14.70
N TYR A 196 7.43 0.27 15.82
CA TYR A 196 6.08 0.39 16.38
C TYR A 196 5.76 1.86 16.68
N VAL A 197 4.70 2.40 16.08
CA VAL A 197 4.22 3.80 16.15
C VAL A 197 5.33 4.85 15.93
N ALA A 198 6.34 4.55 15.12
CA ALA A 198 7.31 5.54 14.70
C ALA A 198 6.60 6.59 13.81
N LEU A 199 6.82 7.87 14.12
CA LEU A 199 6.25 9.02 13.39
C LEU A 199 4.71 8.97 13.23
N SER A 200 4.00 8.33 14.18
CA SER A 200 2.57 8.01 13.98
C SER A 200 1.64 9.22 13.96
N ALA A 201 2.00 10.33 14.64
CA ALA A 201 1.19 11.55 14.63
C ALA A 201 1.50 12.50 13.46
N ASN A 202 2.44 12.16 12.58
CA ASN A 202 2.78 13.01 11.42
C ASN A 202 1.57 13.19 10.51
N THR A 203 1.28 14.43 10.14
CA THR A 203 0.17 14.72 9.21
C THR A 203 0.65 15.24 7.86
N THR A 204 1.49 16.25 7.89
CA THR A 204 1.93 16.96 6.70
C THR A 204 3.44 17.20 6.61
N ALA A 205 4.20 16.81 7.65
CA ALA A 205 5.63 17.06 7.67
C ALA A 205 6.40 16.16 6.69
N HIS A 206 7.52 16.66 6.20
CA HIS A 206 8.38 16.07 5.18
C HIS A 206 9.79 15.78 5.71
N ASP A 207 10.54 14.93 4.98
CA ASP A 207 11.98 14.70 5.20
C ASP A 207 12.36 14.21 6.61
N ASN A 208 11.48 13.47 7.29
CA ASN A 208 11.79 12.96 8.62
C ASN A 208 12.27 11.50 8.57
N THR A 209 13.28 11.19 9.38
CA THR A 209 13.76 9.81 9.60
C THR A 209 13.52 9.41 11.05
N ALA A 210 12.66 8.43 11.29
CA ALA A 210 12.29 7.89 12.60
C ALA A 210 12.55 6.39 12.66
N ILE A 211 13.64 5.98 13.31
CA ILE A 211 14.03 4.57 13.43
C ILE A 211 14.02 4.16 14.92
N GLY A 212 13.06 3.34 15.30
CA GLY A 212 12.88 2.86 16.67
C GLY A 212 11.44 3.00 17.15
N SER A 213 11.04 2.14 18.08
CA SER A 213 9.70 2.23 18.69
C SER A 213 9.48 3.61 19.33
N CYS A 214 8.37 4.26 18.98
CA CYS A 214 7.98 5.60 19.44
C CYS A 214 9.00 6.72 19.08
N ALA A 215 9.86 6.55 18.09
CA ALA A 215 10.71 7.64 17.58
C ALA A 215 9.81 8.66 16.87
N LEU A 216 10.00 9.97 17.14
CA LEU A 216 9.18 11.08 16.62
C LEU A 216 7.66 10.87 16.76
N LEU A 217 7.22 10.16 17.79
CA LEU A 217 5.82 9.75 17.96
C LEU A 217 4.83 10.91 17.83
N ALA A 218 5.10 12.05 18.46
CA ALA A 218 4.19 13.20 18.53
C ALA A 218 4.39 14.24 17.42
N ASN A 219 5.32 14.02 16.48
CA ASN A 219 5.58 14.98 15.41
C ASN A 219 4.34 15.15 14.52
N THR A 220 3.93 16.38 14.30
CA THR A 220 2.77 16.69 13.44
C THR A 220 3.19 17.41 12.16
N THR A 221 3.98 18.47 12.29
CA THR A 221 4.38 19.37 11.20
C THR A 221 5.86 19.74 11.21
N GLY A 222 6.68 19.12 12.08
CA GLY A 222 8.13 19.38 12.13
C GLY A 222 8.89 18.64 11.04
N ASP A 223 9.59 19.35 10.17
CA ASP A 223 10.33 18.79 9.04
C ASP A 223 11.81 18.51 9.35
N CYS A 224 12.42 17.66 8.52
CA CYS A 224 13.86 17.43 8.48
C CYS A 224 14.46 16.93 9.83
N ASN A 225 13.72 16.16 10.62
CA ASN A 225 14.23 15.59 11.86
C ASN A 225 14.77 14.17 11.63
N THR A 226 15.86 13.84 12.34
CA THR A 226 16.44 12.50 12.37
C THR A 226 16.38 11.95 13.80
N ALA A 227 15.60 10.90 14.03
CA ALA A 227 15.47 10.21 15.30
C ALA A 227 15.82 8.74 15.17
N VAL A 228 16.92 8.31 15.75
CA VAL A 228 17.38 6.91 15.74
C VAL A 228 17.51 6.39 17.17
N GLY A 229 16.62 5.51 17.57
CA GLY A 229 16.55 4.93 18.90
C GLY A 229 15.14 4.97 19.48
N LYS A 230 14.87 4.04 20.42
CA LYS A 230 13.56 4.02 21.11
C LYS A 230 13.30 5.38 21.77
N SER A 231 12.11 5.96 21.49
CA SER A 231 11.65 7.24 22.05
C SER A 231 12.59 8.44 21.80
N ALA A 232 13.45 8.40 20.79
CA ALA A 232 14.20 9.57 20.34
C ALA A 232 13.23 10.62 19.78
N LEU A 233 13.37 11.90 20.19
CA LEU A 233 12.47 13.01 19.81
C LEU A 233 10.98 12.72 20.04
N GLN A 234 10.63 11.89 21.03
CA GLN A 234 9.27 11.34 21.19
C GLN A 234 8.18 12.40 21.28
N THR A 235 8.43 13.53 21.95
CA THR A 235 7.41 14.58 22.20
C THR A 235 7.53 15.79 21.27
N THR A 236 8.44 15.74 20.31
CA THR A 236 8.55 16.82 19.30
C THR A 236 7.23 16.91 18.53
N THR A 237 6.70 18.13 18.39
CA THR A 237 5.46 18.40 17.64
C THR A 237 5.71 19.20 16.37
N THR A 238 6.42 20.34 16.48
CA THR A 238 6.68 21.27 15.38
C THR A 238 8.16 21.64 15.24
N GLY A 239 9.04 21.13 16.14
CA GLY A 239 10.49 21.37 16.05
C GLY A 239 11.08 20.77 14.77
N THR A 240 11.99 21.49 14.12
CA THR A 240 12.59 21.11 12.84
C THR A 240 14.10 20.94 12.93
N ARG A 241 14.68 20.18 12.00
CA ARG A 241 16.12 20.03 11.83
C ARG A 241 16.86 19.59 13.12
N ASN A 242 16.24 18.69 13.88
CA ASN A 242 16.86 18.09 15.04
C ASN A 242 17.44 16.71 14.68
N VAL A 243 18.60 16.40 15.26
CA VAL A 243 19.22 15.08 15.14
C VAL A 243 19.31 14.45 16.54
N ALA A 244 18.66 13.31 16.74
CA ALA A 244 18.68 12.55 17.99
C ALA A 244 19.05 11.09 17.72
N VAL A 245 20.23 10.69 18.12
CA VAL A 245 20.71 9.31 17.98
C VAL A 245 21.00 8.71 19.35
N GLY A 246 20.24 7.70 19.72
CA GLY A 246 20.28 7.05 21.03
C GLY A 246 18.90 6.97 21.69
N GLY A 247 18.68 5.94 22.51
CA GLY A 247 17.42 5.79 23.25
C GLY A 247 17.15 7.01 24.14
N ASP A 248 15.91 7.50 24.14
CA ASP A 248 15.46 8.70 24.88
C ASP A 248 16.27 10.00 24.59
N SER A 249 17.05 10.07 23.51
CA SER A 249 17.75 11.29 23.09
C SER A 249 16.74 12.35 22.67
N LEU A 250 16.90 13.62 23.16
CA LEU A 250 15.97 14.73 22.94
C LEU A 250 14.49 14.39 23.21
N LYS A 251 14.23 13.47 24.12
CA LYS A 251 12.90 12.92 24.35
C LYS A 251 11.82 13.98 24.65
N ALA A 252 12.15 14.97 25.52
CA ALA A 252 11.22 16.01 25.96
C ALA A 252 11.15 17.22 25.02
N ASN A 253 11.93 17.23 23.92
CA ASN A 253 11.87 18.33 22.95
C ASN A 253 10.47 18.48 22.39
N THR A 254 9.93 19.69 22.34
CA THR A 254 8.58 19.94 21.81
C THR A 254 8.61 20.75 20.52
N THR A 255 9.06 22.00 20.61
CA THR A 255 9.06 22.96 19.49
C THR A 255 10.45 23.43 19.10
N ALA A 256 11.47 23.06 19.87
CA ALA A 256 12.85 23.51 19.63
C ALA A 256 13.43 22.87 18.36
N SER A 257 14.27 23.65 17.69
CA SER A 257 14.90 23.28 16.42
C SER A 257 16.42 23.35 16.47
N PHE A 258 17.10 22.72 15.50
CA PHE A 258 18.54 22.75 15.31
C PHE A 258 19.34 22.12 16.46
N ASN A 259 18.77 21.17 17.22
CA ASN A 259 19.48 20.45 18.26
C ASN A 259 20.11 19.16 17.71
N ASN A 260 21.35 18.90 18.10
CA ASN A 260 22.09 17.68 17.74
C ASN A 260 22.46 16.91 19.01
N ALA A 261 21.86 15.77 19.24
CA ALA A 261 22.09 14.92 20.41
C ALA A 261 22.49 13.50 20.01
N LEU A 262 23.67 13.09 20.40
CA LEU A 262 24.24 11.77 20.16
C LEU A 262 24.57 11.06 21.48
N GLY A 263 23.83 10.04 21.83
CA GLY A 263 24.03 9.23 23.03
C GLY A 263 22.72 8.93 23.75
N TYR A 264 22.73 7.84 24.55
CA TYR A 264 21.60 7.49 25.41
C TYR A 264 21.25 8.65 26.35
N LYS A 265 19.98 9.15 26.29
CA LYS A 265 19.50 10.28 27.08
C LYS A 265 20.29 11.59 26.91
N ALA A 266 20.98 11.80 25.81
CA ALA A 266 21.56 13.11 25.51
C ALA A 266 20.46 14.14 25.33
N LEU A 267 20.55 15.32 25.98
CA LEU A 267 19.51 16.39 25.96
C LEU A 267 18.08 15.92 26.27
N CYS A 268 17.91 14.86 27.07
CA CYS A 268 16.60 14.23 27.21
C CYS A 268 15.52 15.11 27.87
N SER A 269 15.91 16.12 28.66
CA SER A 269 14.99 17.05 29.33
C SER A 269 14.86 18.41 28.61
N ASN A 270 15.54 18.59 27.47
CA ASN A 270 15.41 19.83 26.68
C ASN A 270 13.96 19.94 26.14
N THR A 271 13.32 21.08 26.37
CA THR A 271 11.96 21.33 25.89
C THR A 271 11.93 22.38 24.78
N THR A 272 12.52 23.54 25.00
CA THR A 272 12.47 24.70 24.11
C THR A 272 13.84 25.27 23.71
N GLY A 273 14.94 24.76 24.31
CA GLY A 273 16.31 25.19 23.96
C GLY A 273 16.67 24.75 22.53
N ALA A 274 17.11 25.70 21.72
CA ALA A 274 17.47 25.48 20.33
C ALA A 274 19.01 25.56 20.11
N SER A 275 19.47 25.01 18.98
CA SER A 275 20.86 25.09 18.52
C SER A 275 21.90 24.47 19.50
N ASN A 276 21.49 23.48 20.27
CA ASN A 276 22.39 22.77 21.19
C ASN A 276 23.09 21.62 20.48
N VAL A 277 24.34 21.37 20.87
CA VAL A 277 25.11 20.18 20.50
C VAL A 277 25.47 19.41 21.77
N SER A 278 25.07 18.14 21.86
CA SER A 278 25.30 17.27 23.03
C SER A 278 25.75 15.88 22.58
N ILE A 279 26.95 15.49 22.92
CA ILE A 279 27.52 14.20 22.55
C ILE A 279 27.96 13.45 23.84
N GLY A 280 27.50 12.22 23.97
CA GLY A 280 27.78 11.33 25.08
C GLY A 280 26.54 10.91 25.86
N THR A 281 26.64 9.78 26.55
CA THR A 281 25.54 9.26 27.40
C THR A 281 25.21 10.26 28.50
N CYS A 282 23.93 10.62 28.64
CA CYS A 282 23.40 11.59 29.59
C CYS A 282 24.05 12.99 29.53
N SER A 283 24.70 13.33 28.40
CA SER A 283 25.25 14.67 28.19
C SER A 283 24.13 15.71 28.17
N MET A 284 24.31 16.84 28.84
CA MET A 284 23.33 17.94 28.98
C MET A 284 21.92 17.44 29.39
N ARG A 285 21.85 16.36 30.16
CA ARG A 285 20.59 15.67 30.49
C ARG A 285 19.52 16.57 31.12
N ILE A 286 19.92 17.51 31.96
CA ILE A 286 19.03 18.42 32.71
C ILE A 286 18.87 19.79 32.07
N ASN A 287 19.42 20.02 30.88
CA ASN A 287 19.17 21.25 30.13
C ASN A 287 17.69 21.31 29.70
N THR A 288 17.02 22.42 29.92
CA THR A 288 15.60 22.62 29.61
C THR A 288 15.34 23.75 28.61
N THR A 289 16.32 24.67 28.50
CA THR A 289 16.21 25.85 27.62
C THR A 289 17.45 26.02 26.76
#